data_bc22c7c2106c0902041f17dc5298e9c3
#
_entry.id   bc22c7c2106c0902041f17dc5298e9c3
#
_cell.length_a   1.000
_cell.length_b   1.000
_cell.length_c   1.000
_cell.angle_alpha   90.00
_cell.angle_beta   90.00
_cell.angle_gamma   90.00
#
_symmetry.space_group_name_H-M   'P 1'
#
loop_
_entity.id
_entity.type
_entity.pdbx_description
1 polymer ?
#
loop_
_entity_poly.entity_id
_entity_poly.type
_entity_poly.pdbx_seq_one_letter_code
_entity_poly.pdbx_strand_id
1 'polypeptide(L)'
;MKSAPRSSAPSKARPWALIAVLPFVAAAVAVAVAYFSLSARLPEPLATHFGGVGARVDGFTPARGFLTFTLTLLLVFGTVFGLLVRLPEPSEWTPWLVAGGYALAAAIGSVTCGTLFANVGATDTSAVRLPLWELAVTLAVALLAGALGRLLAGPAPRPSGRPAGEGPRLDLPAGTSAGWSRSISSPPIVALGVLLLGAGLLVLALADWPASIGLLIGALAVLPCAAARVTVDRRGLTVTSALLPPPLRIRHLPLDRITEATSRPIAAFREFGGWGYRIRAGGSGLVLRSGEGMVVRLTNGKEFVVTVDDAVTAVALLNTYLDRARSRKEGA
;
A
#
# COMPACT_ATOMS: atom_id res chain seq x y z
N MET A 1 4.27 30.79 -43.24
CA MET A 1 5.18 30.76 -42.06
C MET A 1 4.78 29.58 -41.18
N LYS A 2 5.55 28.46 -41.26
CA LYS A 2 5.34 27.28 -40.38
C LYS A 2 6.07 27.53 -39.07
N SER A 3 5.33 27.65 -37.97
CA SER A 3 5.90 27.73 -36.62
C SER A 3 6.55 26.39 -36.26
N ALA A 4 7.85 26.43 -35.96
CA ALA A 4 8.62 25.28 -35.51
C ALA A 4 8.10 24.80 -34.14
N PRO A 5 8.08 23.48 -33.87
CA PRO A 5 7.69 22.96 -32.54
C PRO A 5 8.73 23.37 -31.52
N ARG A 6 8.29 24.01 -30.40
CA ARG A 6 9.14 24.31 -29.26
C ARG A 6 9.66 23.01 -28.68
N SER A 7 10.97 22.81 -28.79
CA SER A 7 11.72 21.77 -28.10
C SER A 7 11.49 21.95 -26.58
N SER A 8 10.74 21.06 -25.97
CA SER A 8 10.65 20.96 -24.52
C SER A 8 12.00 20.49 -23.98
N ALA A 9 12.66 21.34 -23.19
CA ALA A 9 13.89 20.98 -22.50
C ALA A 9 13.69 19.70 -21.68
N PRO A 10 14.67 18.76 -21.67
CA PRO A 10 14.55 17.53 -20.91
C PRO A 10 14.39 17.89 -19.43
N SER A 11 13.26 17.53 -18.83
CA SER A 11 13.02 17.60 -17.39
C SER A 11 14.13 16.81 -16.69
N LYS A 12 14.95 17.47 -15.86
CA LYS A 12 15.97 16.80 -15.06
C LYS A 12 15.30 15.69 -14.25
N ALA A 13 15.64 14.44 -14.56
CA ALA A 13 15.13 13.29 -13.85
C ALA A 13 15.46 13.45 -12.34
N ARG A 14 14.46 13.48 -11.49
CA ARG A 14 14.65 13.59 -10.03
C ARG A 14 15.39 12.35 -9.51
N PRO A 15 16.37 12.49 -8.62
CA PRO A 15 17.13 11.36 -8.06
C PRO A 15 16.31 10.65 -6.96
N TRP A 16 15.17 10.07 -7.34
CA TRP A 16 14.22 9.44 -6.43
C TRP A 16 14.85 8.42 -5.47
N ALA A 17 15.83 7.64 -5.97
CA ALA A 17 16.49 6.63 -5.17
C ALA A 17 17.34 7.26 -4.04
N LEU A 18 18.04 8.37 -4.32
CA LEU A 18 18.81 9.07 -3.31
C LEU A 18 17.89 9.67 -2.24
N ILE A 19 16.76 10.29 -2.67
CA ILE A 19 15.78 10.85 -1.74
C ILE A 19 15.20 9.74 -0.85
N ALA A 20 14.89 8.56 -1.40
CA ALA A 20 14.31 7.46 -0.65
C ALA A 20 15.28 6.80 0.35
N VAL A 21 16.58 6.74 0.04
CA VAL A 21 17.62 6.13 0.90
C VAL A 21 18.09 7.08 1.99
N LEU A 22 18.08 8.39 1.74
CA LEU A 22 18.60 9.43 2.64
C LEU A 22 18.13 9.30 4.10
N PRO A 23 16.84 9.10 4.43
CA PRO A 23 16.38 9.04 5.82
C PRO A 23 16.94 7.84 6.56
N PHE A 24 17.17 6.71 5.89
CA PHE A 24 17.75 5.51 6.51
C PHE A 24 19.22 5.72 6.83
N VAL A 25 19.95 6.38 5.95
CA VAL A 25 21.37 6.75 6.21
C VAL A 25 21.43 7.75 7.36
N ALA A 26 20.57 8.78 7.38
CA ALA A 26 20.53 9.77 8.46
C ALA A 26 20.18 9.11 9.81
N ALA A 27 19.21 8.21 9.85
CA ALA A 27 18.87 7.46 11.06
C ALA A 27 20.02 6.55 11.50
N ALA A 28 20.69 5.86 10.58
CA ALA A 28 21.85 5.01 10.90
C ALA A 28 23.00 5.81 11.50
N VAL A 29 23.31 6.98 10.93
CA VAL A 29 24.32 7.90 11.48
C VAL A 29 23.91 8.39 12.87
N ALA A 30 22.66 8.82 13.06
CA ALA A 30 22.17 9.29 14.35
C ALA A 30 22.26 8.20 15.43
N VAL A 31 21.83 6.98 15.12
CA VAL A 31 21.94 5.82 16.02
C VAL A 31 23.40 5.49 16.35
N ALA A 32 24.28 5.46 15.35
CA ALA A 32 25.70 5.19 15.56
C ALA A 32 26.34 6.27 16.45
N VAL A 33 26.10 7.55 16.18
CA VAL A 33 26.58 8.67 17.00
C VAL A 33 26.06 8.54 18.43
N ALA A 34 24.76 8.29 18.64
CA ALA A 34 24.18 8.10 19.95
C ALA A 34 24.85 6.94 20.70
N TYR A 35 24.99 5.78 20.03
CA TYR A 35 25.63 4.60 20.63
C TYR A 35 27.07 4.89 21.06
N PHE A 36 27.92 5.40 20.16
CA PHE A 36 29.33 5.60 20.46
C PHE A 36 29.57 6.71 21.51
N SER A 37 28.75 7.76 21.51
CA SER A 37 28.84 8.82 22.52
C SER A 37 28.39 8.37 23.91
N LEU A 38 27.49 7.37 23.98
CA LEU A 38 26.96 6.84 25.24
C LEU A 38 27.65 5.54 25.69
N SER A 39 28.49 4.91 24.84
CA SER A 39 29.00 3.56 25.03
C SER A 39 29.65 3.29 26.38
N ALA A 40 30.40 4.27 26.94
CA ALA A 40 31.03 4.16 28.25
C ALA A 40 30.02 4.17 29.44
N ARG A 41 28.77 4.52 29.18
CA ARG A 41 27.70 4.66 30.20
C ARG A 41 26.56 3.67 30.01
N LEU A 42 26.66 2.84 28.96
CA LEU A 42 25.64 1.82 28.67
C LEU A 42 25.95 0.54 29.47
N PRO A 43 24.95 -0.09 30.09
CA PRO A 43 25.10 -1.39 30.73
C PRO A 43 25.27 -2.51 29.69
N GLU A 44 25.78 -3.65 30.14
CA GLU A 44 25.83 -4.87 29.35
C GLU A 44 25.17 -6.01 30.11
N PRO A 45 24.03 -6.59 29.65
CA PRO A 45 23.27 -6.25 28.45
C PRO A 45 22.36 -5.01 28.59
N LEU A 46 21.86 -4.49 27.45
CA LEU A 46 20.83 -3.46 27.42
C LEU A 46 19.44 -4.03 27.68
N ALA A 47 18.59 -3.30 28.35
CA ALA A 47 17.15 -3.52 28.39
C ALA A 47 16.55 -3.07 27.05
N THR A 48 16.00 -3.98 26.25
CA THR A 48 15.59 -3.71 24.86
C THR A 48 14.16 -4.07 24.56
N HIS A 49 13.54 -4.93 25.36
CA HIS A 49 12.12 -5.27 25.20
C HIS A 49 11.36 -4.89 26.48
N PHE A 50 10.23 -4.19 26.28
CA PHE A 50 9.42 -3.63 27.34
C PHE A 50 7.98 -4.10 27.14
N GLY A 51 7.51 -5.02 27.98
CA GLY A 51 6.19 -5.62 27.88
C GLY A 51 5.29 -5.33 29.09
N GLY A 52 4.00 -5.57 28.91
CA GLY A 52 3.01 -5.50 29.98
C GLY A 52 2.60 -4.10 30.44
N VAL A 53 1.75 -4.04 31.44
CA VAL A 53 1.27 -2.80 32.08
C VAL A 53 2.41 -2.19 32.89
N GLY A 54 2.83 -0.97 32.53
CA GLY A 54 3.91 -0.24 33.20
C GLY A 54 5.29 -0.38 32.54
N ALA A 55 5.35 -0.86 31.29
CA ALA A 55 6.57 -0.94 30.46
C ALA A 55 7.77 -1.58 31.22
N ARG A 56 7.53 -2.72 31.87
CA ARG A 56 8.59 -3.50 32.53
C ARG A 56 9.47 -4.16 31.50
N VAL A 57 10.77 -4.28 31.81
CA VAL A 57 11.73 -5.00 30.98
C VAL A 57 11.45 -6.50 31.07
N ASP A 58 11.33 -7.14 29.92
CA ASP A 58 11.19 -8.60 29.76
C ASP A 58 12.16 -9.19 28.73
N GLY A 59 13.01 -8.34 28.13
CA GLY A 59 14.04 -8.80 27.22
C GLY A 59 15.31 -7.93 27.23
N PHE A 60 16.45 -8.62 27.14
CA PHE A 60 17.77 -8.02 27.18
C PHE A 60 18.57 -8.41 25.94
N THR A 61 19.38 -7.48 25.44
CA THR A 61 20.22 -7.72 24.26
C THR A 61 21.62 -7.15 24.49
N PRO A 62 22.69 -7.87 24.10
CA PRO A 62 24.05 -7.32 24.13
C PRO A 62 24.11 -6.01 23.34
N ALA A 63 24.75 -4.97 23.90
CA ALA A 63 24.77 -3.63 23.32
C ALA A 63 25.25 -3.59 21.87
N ARG A 64 26.31 -4.38 21.55
CA ARG A 64 26.81 -4.51 20.16
C ARG A 64 25.79 -5.21 19.25
N GLY A 65 25.12 -6.25 19.76
CA GLY A 65 24.07 -6.96 19.02
C GLY A 65 22.89 -6.06 18.66
N PHE A 66 22.46 -5.22 19.62
CA PHE A 66 21.41 -4.23 19.42
C PHE A 66 21.78 -3.21 18.32
N LEU A 67 22.99 -2.65 18.37
CA LEU A 67 23.48 -1.74 17.34
C LEU A 67 23.52 -2.42 15.96
N THR A 68 24.15 -3.61 15.88
CA THR A 68 24.29 -4.35 14.63
C THR A 68 22.92 -4.67 14.01
N PHE A 69 21.98 -5.15 14.83
CA PHE A 69 20.61 -5.42 14.38
C PHE A 69 19.93 -4.16 13.82
N THR A 70 19.98 -3.05 14.54
CA THR A 70 19.36 -1.80 14.09
C THR A 70 19.99 -1.26 12.79
N LEU A 71 21.31 -1.24 12.69
CA LEU A 71 22.00 -0.79 11.47
C LEU A 71 21.68 -1.70 10.27
N THR A 72 21.64 -3.02 10.49
CA THR A 72 21.23 -3.98 9.46
C THR A 72 19.80 -3.73 9.01
N LEU A 73 18.88 -3.52 9.95
CA LEU A 73 17.47 -3.23 9.67
C LEU A 73 17.32 -1.95 8.82
N LEU A 74 18.01 -0.87 9.20
CA LEU A 74 18.01 0.39 8.45
C LEU A 74 18.61 0.23 7.05
N LEU A 75 19.70 -0.54 6.90
CA LEU A 75 20.31 -0.84 5.61
C LEU A 75 19.36 -1.63 4.70
N VAL A 76 18.72 -2.67 5.23
CA VAL A 76 17.76 -3.50 4.49
C VAL A 76 16.60 -2.64 4.01
N PHE A 77 15.96 -1.87 4.90
CA PHE A 77 14.84 -1.00 4.50
C PHE A 77 15.31 0.09 3.54
N GLY A 78 16.46 0.71 3.77
CA GLY A 78 17.01 1.71 2.84
C GLY A 78 17.21 1.14 1.43
N THR A 79 17.75 -0.09 1.34
CA THR A 79 17.91 -0.80 0.07
C THR A 79 16.57 -1.11 -0.57
N VAL A 80 15.62 -1.65 0.20
CA VAL A 80 14.27 -1.97 -0.30
C VAL A 80 13.55 -0.72 -0.82
N PHE A 81 13.53 0.38 -0.06
CA PHE A 81 12.89 1.62 -0.50
C PHE A 81 13.62 2.24 -1.71
N GLY A 82 14.94 2.20 -1.73
CA GLY A 82 15.76 2.65 -2.87
C GLY A 82 15.47 1.87 -4.16
N LEU A 83 15.26 0.54 -4.04
CA LEU A 83 14.88 -0.32 -5.17
C LEU A 83 13.42 -0.09 -5.60
N LEU A 84 12.49 -0.02 -4.65
CA LEU A 84 11.06 0.19 -4.94
C LEU A 84 10.82 1.49 -5.72
N VAL A 85 11.57 2.55 -5.42
CA VAL A 85 11.46 3.84 -6.13
C VAL A 85 12.10 3.79 -7.53
N ARG A 86 12.99 2.81 -7.80
CA ARG A 86 13.58 2.58 -9.13
C ARG A 86 12.74 1.69 -10.05
N LEU A 87 11.74 0.98 -9.51
CA LEU A 87 10.82 0.19 -10.32
C LEU A 87 10.09 1.08 -11.32
N PRO A 88 9.66 0.53 -12.47
CA PRO A 88 9.50 1.30 -13.71
C PRO A 88 8.57 2.49 -13.56
N GLU A 89 9.04 3.66 -13.95
CA GLU A 89 8.42 4.98 -14.00
C GLU A 89 7.76 5.49 -12.70
N PRO A 90 8.11 6.70 -12.23
CA PRO A 90 7.48 7.32 -11.07
C PRO A 90 5.97 7.40 -11.23
N SER A 91 5.24 6.88 -10.26
CA SER A 91 3.78 6.85 -10.21
C SER A 91 3.23 7.90 -9.24
N GLU A 92 1.92 8.10 -9.22
CA GLU A 92 1.26 8.96 -8.23
C GLU A 92 1.50 8.49 -6.78
N TRP A 93 1.93 7.24 -6.57
CA TRP A 93 2.26 6.66 -5.26
C TRP A 93 3.71 6.89 -4.83
N THR A 94 4.61 7.25 -5.77
CA THR A 94 6.02 7.47 -5.47
C THR A 94 6.25 8.46 -4.32
N PRO A 95 5.55 9.62 -4.26
CA PRO A 95 5.69 10.55 -3.14
C PRO A 95 5.24 9.99 -1.78
N TRP A 96 4.22 9.12 -1.78
CA TRP A 96 3.75 8.45 -0.56
C TRP A 96 4.69 7.34 -0.11
N LEU A 97 5.32 6.63 -1.06
CA LEU A 97 6.35 5.65 -0.75
C LEU A 97 7.56 6.33 -0.10
N VAL A 98 8.02 7.46 -0.64
CA VAL A 98 9.08 8.28 -0.02
C VAL A 98 8.67 8.73 1.38
N ALA A 99 7.46 9.28 1.54
CA ALA A 99 6.94 9.70 2.84
C ALA A 99 6.94 8.56 3.87
N GLY A 100 6.49 7.37 3.48
CA GLY A 100 6.51 6.17 4.30
C GLY A 100 7.93 5.74 4.70
N GLY A 101 8.90 5.84 3.78
CA GLY A 101 10.32 5.58 4.06
C GLY A 101 10.90 6.52 5.10
N TYR A 102 10.60 7.82 4.99
CA TYR A 102 11.01 8.83 5.98
C TYR A 102 10.40 8.56 7.36
N ALA A 103 9.09 8.29 7.40
CA ALA A 103 8.40 7.96 8.65
C ALA A 103 8.98 6.71 9.32
N LEU A 104 9.21 5.65 8.54
CA LEU A 104 9.76 4.38 9.05
C LEU A 104 11.18 4.54 9.58
N ALA A 105 12.06 5.19 8.82
CA ALA A 105 13.45 5.43 9.24
C ALA A 105 13.52 6.26 10.53
N ALA A 106 12.69 7.31 10.62
CA ALA A 106 12.59 8.17 11.79
C ALA A 106 12.03 7.43 13.01
N ALA A 107 11.03 6.56 12.83
CA ALA A 107 10.49 5.74 13.89
C ALA A 107 11.53 4.75 14.45
N ILE A 108 12.24 4.02 13.57
CA ILE A 108 13.31 3.09 13.97
C ILE A 108 14.40 3.86 14.72
N GLY A 109 14.88 4.98 14.17
CA GLY A 109 15.92 5.79 14.79
C GLY A 109 15.50 6.35 16.15
N SER A 110 14.28 6.87 16.26
CA SER A 110 13.72 7.43 17.51
C SER A 110 13.61 6.36 18.60
N VAL A 111 12.99 5.22 18.31
CA VAL A 111 12.85 4.11 19.27
C VAL A 111 14.22 3.61 19.71
N THR A 112 15.17 3.45 18.78
CA THR A 112 16.51 2.99 19.12
C THR A 112 17.26 3.99 20.02
N CYS A 113 17.23 5.27 19.68
CA CYS A 113 17.84 6.32 20.52
C CYS A 113 17.17 6.40 21.89
N GLY A 114 15.83 6.36 21.96
CA GLY A 114 15.08 6.34 23.22
C GLY A 114 15.47 5.14 24.10
N THR A 115 15.61 3.95 23.51
CA THR A 115 16.09 2.76 24.22
C THR A 115 17.52 2.95 24.75
N LEU A 116 18.45 3.51 23.94
CA LEU A 116 19.81 3.81 24.41
C LEU A 116 19.79 4.80 25.57
N PHE A 117 19.05 5.90 25.45
CA PHE A 117 18.94 6.92 26.49
C PHE A 117 18.33 6.36 27.80
N ALA A 118 17.31 5.51 27.69
CA ALA A 118 16.71 4.86 28.86
C ALA A 118 17.69 3.98 29.65
N ASN A 119 18.70 3.41 28.97
CA ASN A 119 19.70 2.55 29.57
C ASN A 119 20.91 3.31 30.11
N VAL A 120 21.07 4.63 29.85
CA VAL A 120 22.26 5.38 30.26
C VAL A 120 22.41 5.42 31.76
N GLY A 121 23.54 4.92 32.27
CA GLY A 121 23.86 4.91 33.70
C GLY A 121 23.04 3.94 34.55
N ALA A 122 22.28 3.03 33.94
CA ALA A 122 21.54 2.02 34.66
C ALA A 122 22.51 1.04 35.33
N THR A 123 22.44 0.95 36.64
CA THR A 123 23.16 -0.06 37.46
C THR A 123 22.41 -1.38 37.54
N ASP A 124 21.07 -1.33 37.41
CA ASP A 124 20.18 -2.48 37.31
C ASP A 124 19.32 -2.34 36.05
N THR A 125 19.60 -3.15 35.05
CA THR A 125 18.87 -3.14 33.77
C THR A 125 17.43 -3.62 33.89
N SER A 126 17.11 -4.39 34.92
CA SER A 126 15.73 -4.83 35.19
C SER A 126 14.81 -3.70 35.71
N ALA A 127 15.41 -2.65 36.26
CA ALA A 127 14.73 -1.46 36.75
C ALA A 127 14.50 -0.39 35.66
N VAL A 128 15.10 -0.54 34.48
CA VAL A 128 14.94 0.38 33.36
C VAL A 128 13.48 0.41 32.90
N ARG A 129 12.97 1.59 32.61
CA ARG A 129 11.59 1.78 32.11
C ARG A 129 11.61 2.67 30.89
N LEU A 130 10.81 2.33 29.91
CA LEU A 130 10.54 3.18 28.76
C LEU A 130 9.20 3.90 28.98
N PRO A 131 9.21 5.24 29.20
CA PRO A 131 7.97 5.97 29.44
C PRO A 131 7.04 5.92 28.24
N LEU A 132 5.72 5.81 28.46
CA LEU A 132 4.74 5.75 27.37
C LEU A 132 4.74 6.98 26.48
N TRP A 133 5.18 8.15 26.98
CA TRP A 133 5.29 9.36 26.15
C TRP A 133 6.35 9.22 25.03
N GLU A 134 7.33 8.32 25.16
CA GLU A 134 8.29 8.00 24.09
C GLU A 134 7.59 7.48 22.82
N LEU A 135 6.49 6.76 22.97
CA LEU A 135 5.67 6.33 21.83
C LEU A 135 5.04 7.54 21.13
N ALA A 136 4.57 8.51 21.89
CA ALA A 136 4.01 9.73 21.34
C ALA A 136 5.07 10.58 20.61
N VAL A 137 6.29 10.69 21.19
CA VAL A 137 7.43 11.34 20.54
C VAL A 137 7.81 10.61 19.25
N THR A 138 7.96 9.31 19.30
CA THR A 138 8.25 8.49 18.11
C THR A 138 7.21 8.69 17.02
N LEU A 139 5.92 8.70 17.36
CA LEU A 139 4.85 8.97 16.40
C LEU A 139 4.95 10.37 15.82
N ALA A 140 5.18 11.38 16.64
CA ALA A 140 5.33 12.77 16.20
C ALA A 140 6.54 12.92 15.25
N VAL A 141 7.69 12.36 15.61
CA VAL A 141 8.91 12.38 14.79
C VAL A 141 8.67 11.66 13.46
N ALA A 142 8.02 10.50 13.48
CA ALA A 142 7.68 9.74 12.27
C ALA A 142 6.73 10.54 11.35
N LEU A 143 5.69 11.17 11.89
CA LEU A 143 4.76 12.00 11.13
C LEU A 143 5.44 13.23 10.51
N LEU A 144 6.28 13.92 11.26
CA LEU A 144 7.05 15.07 10.78
C LEU A 144 8.04 14.68 9.68
N ALA A 145 8.76 13.56 9.88
CA ALA A 145 9.67 13.03 8.87
C ALA A 145 8.90 12.59 7.62
N GLY A 146 7.77 11.91 7.77
CA GLY A 146 6.90 11.53 6.66
C GLY A 146 6.38 12.73 5.88
N ALA A 147 5.96 13.80 6.57
CA ALA A 147 5.57 15.05 5.94
C ALA A 147 6.74 15.69 5.16
N LEU A 148 7.95 15.72 5.75
CA LEU A 148 9.16 16.18 5.08
C LEU A 148 9.45 15.36 3.82
N GLY A 149 9.41 14.02 3.91
CA GLY A 149 9.58 13.11 2.78
C GLY A 149 8.56 13.38 1.68
N ARG A 150 7.30 13.64 2.04
CA ARG A 150 6.25 14.01 1.09
C ARG A 150 6.50 15.33 0.38
N LEU A 151 7.03 16.32 1.11
CA LEU A 151 7.42 17.63 0.55
C LEU A 151 8.61 17.50 -0.41
N LEU A 152 9.66 16.78 -0.02
CA LEU A 152 10.86 16.55 -0.85
C LEU A 152 10.51 15.76 -2.13
N ALA A 153 9.59 14.82 -2.04
CA ALA A 153 9.09 14.10 -3.19
C ALA A 153 8.35 15.01 -4.19
N GLY A 154 7.69 16.06 -3.73
CA GLY A 154 6.96 17.01 -4.57
C GLY A 154 5.69 16.43 -5.21
N PRO A 155 5.13 17.07 -6.25
CA PRO A 155 3.89 16.65 -6.87
C PRO A 155 4.05 15.30 -7.58
N ALA A 156 2.99 14.48 -7.49
CA ALA A 156 2.92 13.20 -8.20
C ALA A 156 2.92 13.43 -9.73
N PRO A 157 3.60 12.57 -10.50
CA PRO A 157 3.45 12.56 -11.95
C PRO A 157 1.99 12.32 -12.32
N ARG A 158 1.47 13.11 -13.25
CA ARG A 158 0.11 12.89 -13.77
C ARG A 158 0.12 11.65 -14.66
N PRO A 159 -0.83 10.71 -14.50
CA PRO A 159 -0.99 9.65 -15.49
C PRO A 159 -1.26 10.27 -16.85
N SER A 160 -0.48 9.90 -17.85
CA SER A 160 -0.79 10.22 -19.23
C SER A 160 -2.01 9.40 -19.65
N GLY A 161 -3.19 9.98 -19.49
CA GLY A 161 -4.44 9.37 -19.94
C GLY A 161 -4.40 9.22 -21.44
N ARG A 162 -4.29 7.98 -21.94
CA ARG A 162 -4.57 7.70 -23.34
C ARG A 162 -6.06 7.98 -23.57
N PRO A 163 -6.43 8.68 -24.65
CA PRO A 163 -7.85 8.86 -24.99
C PRO A 163 -8.50 7.47 -25.06
N ALA A 164 -9.59 7.29 -24.32
CA ALA A 164 -10.39 6.09 -24.45
C ALA A 164 -11.01 6.11 -25.85
N GLY A 165 -10.60 5.18 -26.71
CA GLY A 165 -11.33 4.89 -27.92
C GLY A 165 -12.70 4.29 -27.58
N GLU A 166 -13.65 4.36 -28.48
CA GLU A 166 -14.96 3.69 -28.30
C GLU A 166 -14.74 2.22 -27.95
N GLY A 167 -15.21 1.82 -26.75
CA GLY A 167 -15.05 0.45 -26.28
C GLY A 167 -15.84 -0.54 -27.13
N PRO A 168 -15.44 -1.81 -27.21
CA PRO A 168 -16.15 -2.84 -27.98
C PRO A 168 -17.58 -3.04 -27.46
N ARG A 169 -18.45 -3.53 -28.33
CA ARG A 169 -19.85 -3.89 -28.06
C ARG A 169 -20.11 -5.33 -28.45
N LEU A 170 -20.97 -5.99 -27.70
CA LEU A 170 -21.40 -7.36 -27.98
C LEU A 170 -22.71 -7.33 -28.77
N ASP A 171 -22.79 -8.07 -29.84
CA ASP A 171 -24.05 -8.23 -30.58
C ASP A 171 -24.98 -9.19 -29.78
N LEU A 172 -25.96 -8.61 -29.11
CA LEU A 172 -26.97 -9.32 -28.34
C LEU A 172 -28.34 -9.08 -28.97
N PRO A 173 -29.09 -10.13 -29.34
CA PRO A 173 -30.44 -9.99 -29.85
C PRO A 173 -31.34 -9.19 -28.93
N ALA A 174 -32.29 -8.44 -29.48
CA ALA A 174 -33.22 -7.62 -28.70
C ALA A 174 -34.02 -8.53 -27.71
N GLY A 175 -34.13 -8.08 -26.46
CA GLY A 175 -34.83 -8.87 -25.43
C GLY A 175 -33.99 -9.91 -24.70
N THR A 176 -32.82 -10.28 -25.22
CA THR A 176 -31.94 -11.21 -24.52
C THR A 176 -31.14 -10.54 -23.39
N SER A 177 -30.91 -11.30 -22.32
CA SER A 177 -30.01 -10.89 -21.22
C SER A 177 -28.86 -11.87 -21.10
N ALA A 178 -27.65 -11.33 -21.00
CA ALA A 178 -26.44 -12.09 -20.72
C ALA A 178 -25.85 -11.64 -19.41
N GLY A 179 -25.12 -12.52 -18.75
CA GLY A 179 -24.31 -12.22 -17.57
C GLY A 179 -22.87 -12.68 -17.82
N TRP A 180 -21.92 -11.86 -17.41
CA TRP A 180 -20.52 -12.25 -17.42
C TRP A 180 -19.99 -12.20 -15.98
N SER A 181 -19.23 -13.21 -15.61
CA SER A 181 -18.65 -13.28 -14.25
C SER A 181 -17.30 -13.98 -14.28
N ARG A 182 -16.33 -13.40 -13.60
CA ARG A 182 -14.99 -13.96 -13.39
C ARG A 182 -14.54 -13.77 -11.97
N SER A 183 -13.82 -14.75 -11.43
CA SER A 183 -13.12 -14.64 -10.16
C SER A 183 -11.66 -14.28 -10.42
N ILE A 184 -11.14 -13.37 -9.61
CA ILE A 184 -9.75 -12.94 -9.62
C ILE A 184 -9.15 -13.12 -8.24
N SER A 185 -7.88 -13.45 -8.15
CA SER A 185 -7.15 -13.56 -6.89
C SER A 185 -5.74 -13.01 -7.03
N SER A 186 -5.16 -12.66 -5.90
CA SER A 186 -3.76 -12.27 -5.77
C SER A 186 -3.03 -13.32 -4.94
N PRO A 187 -2.29 -14.25 -5.55
CA PRO A 187 -1.57 -15.28 -4.81
C PRO A 187 -0.68 -14.73 -3.69
N PRO A 188 0.06 -13.60 -3.86
CA PRO A 188 0.85 -13.03 -2.78
C PRO A 188 0.01 -12.54 -1.61
N ILE A 189 -1.17 -11.93 -1.87
CA ILE A 189 -2.05 -11.46 -0.79
C ILE A 189 -2.69 -12.66 -0.06
N VAL A 190 -3.07 -13.71 -0.80
CA VAL A 190 -3.56 -14.96 -0.19
C VAL A 190 -2.47 -15.57 0.70
N ALA A 191 -1.25 -15.69 0.19
CA ALA A 191 -0.12 -16.24 0.94
C ALA A 191 0.17 -15.43 2.22
N LEU A 192 0.17 -14.09 2.13
CA LEU A 192 0.33 -13.23 3.29
C LEU A 192 -0.79 -13.44 4.32
N GLY A 193 -2.04 -13.47 3.87
CA GLY A 193 -3.19 -13.68 4.77
C GLY A 193 -3.17 -15.05 5.45
N VAL A 194 -2.80 -16.12 4.73
CA VAL A 194 -2.63 -17.48 5.27
C VAL A 194 -1.47 -17.52 6.25
N LEU A 195 -0.34 -16.86 5.94
CA LEU A 195 0.81 -16.77 6.83
C LEU A 195 0.45 -16.05 8.14
N LEU A 196 -0.24 -14.91 8.06
CA LEU A 196 -0.68 -14.16 9.24
C LEU A 196 -1.67 -14.97 10.08
N LEU A 197 -2.59 -15.68 9.44
CA LEU A 197 -3.55 -16.56 10.13
C LEU A 197 -2.82 -17.70 10.83
N GLY A 198 -1.95 -18.42 10.11
CA GLY A 198 -1.17 -19.53 10.66
C GLY A 198 -0.27 -19.11 11.80
N ALA A 199 0.46 -18.00 11.63
CA ALA A 199 1.29 -17.44 12.70
C ALA A 199 0.45 -16.99 13.90
N GLY A 200 -0.69 -16.33 13.67
CA GLY A 200 -1.60 -15.92 14.74
C GLY A 200 -2.17 -17.10 15.54
N LEU A 201 -2.58 -18.18 14.85
CA LEU A 201 -3.06 -19.41 15.50
C LEU A 201 -1.94 -20.14 16.26
N LEU A 202 -0.73 -20.17 15.70
CA LEU A 202 0.44 -20.77 16.36
C LEU A 202 0.80 -20.00 17.63
N VAL A 203 0.85 -18.68 17.59
CA VAL A 203 1.11 -17.82 18.75
C VAL A 203 0.00 -18.00 19.79
N LEU A 204 -1.26 -18.10 19.37
CA LEU A 204 -2.39 -18.35 20.27
C LEU A 204 -2.28 -19.71 20.99
N ALA A 205 -1.71 -20.72 20.30
CA ALA A 205 -1.55 -22.06 20.87
C ALA A 205 -0.33 -22.20 21.79
N LEU A 206 0.75 -21.45 21.55
CA LEU A 206 2.04 -21.60 22.21
C LEU A 206 2.40 -20.47 23.20
N ALA A 207 1.70 -19.35 23.12
CA ALA A 207 1.96 -18.14 23.89
C ALA A 207 0.63 -17.52 24.39
N ASP A 208 0.71 -16.29 24.91
CA ASP A 208 -0.44 -15.55 25.40
C ASP A 208 -1.33 -14.99 24.27
N TRP A 209 -2.65 -15.04 24.47
CA TRP A 209 -3.65 -14.55 23.54
C TRP A 209 -3.44 -13.08 23.06
N PRO A 210 -2.94 -12.12 23.88
CA PRO A 210 -2.75 -10.74 23.42
C PRO A 210 -1.74 -10.63 22.28
N ALA A 211 -0.70 -11.46 22.26
CA ALA A 211 0.32 -11.46 21.20
C ALA A 211 -0.24 -11.94 19.85
N SER A 212 -1.27 -12.78 19.84
CA SER A 212 -1.90 -13.32 18.64
C SER A 212 -2.88 -12.35 17.97
N ILE A 213 -3.48 -11.40 18.73
CA ILE A 213 -4.56 -10.52 18.25
C ILE A 213 -4.14 -9.75 17.01
N GLY A 214 -2.96 -9.12 17.00
CA GLY A 214 -2.48 -8.31 15.87
C GLY A 214 -2.37 -9.12 14.58
N LEU A 215 -1.87 -10.36 14.67
CA LEU A 215 -1.74 -11.27 13.54
C LEU A 215 -3.11 -11.72 13.03
N LEU A 216 -4.03 -12.07 13.91
CA LEU A 216 -5.38 -12.50 13.56
C LEU A 216 -6.21 -11.36 12.95
N ILE A 217 -6.12 -10.14 13.50
CA ILE A 217 -6.74 -8.94 12.91
C ILE A 217 -6.14 -8.66 11.54
N GLY A 218 -4.80 -8.75 11.39
CA GLY A 218 -4.12 -8.60 10.12
C GLY A 218 -4.60 -9.61 9.08
N ALA A 219 -4.72 -10.89 9.45
CA ALA A 219 -5.28 -11.92 8.58
C ALA A 219 -6.72 -11.61 8.17
N LEU A 220 -7.57 -11.22 9.12
CA LEU A 220 -8.96 -10.85 8.87
C LEU A 220 -9.10 -9.64 7.97
N ALA A 221 -8.18 -8.68 8.02
CA ALA A 221 -8.17 -7.52 7.15
C ALA A 221 -7.68 -7.83 5.72
N VAL A 222 -6.70 -8.73 5.59
CA VAL A 222 -6.02 -9.04 4.32
C VAL A 222 -6.78 -10.07 3.47
N LEU A 223 -7.26 -11.17 4.08
CA LEU A 223 -7.89 -12.27 3.35
C LEU A 223 -9.12 -11.87 2.53
N PRO A 224 -10.07 -11.04 3.03
CA PRO A 224 -11.22 -10.62 2.24
C PRO A 224 -10.87 -9.87 0.96
N CYS A 225 -9.71 -9.20 0.97
CA CYS A 225 -9.22 -8.42 -0.16
C CYS A 225 -8.37 -9.23 -1.14
N ALA A 226 -8.05 -10.49 -0.81
CA ALA A 226 -7.13 -11.32 -1.59
C ALA A 226 -7.77 -11.94 -2.84
N ALA A 227 -9.11 -12.07 -2.85
CA ALA A 227 -9.84 -12.58 -4.00
C ALA A 227 -11.20 -11.90 -4.14
N ALA A 228 -11.61 -11.67 -5.39
CA ALA A 228 -12.87 -11.02 -5.71
C ALA A 228 -13.54 -11.70 -6.89
N ARG A 229 -14.86 -11.54 -6.98
CA ARG A 229 -15.67 -11.89 -8.14
C ARG A 229 -16.18 -10.61 -8.79
N VAL A 230 -15.95 -10.49 -10.06
CA VAL A 230 -16.44 -9.40 -10.91
C VAL A 230 -17.60 -9.92 -11.74
N THR A 231 -18.72 -9.23 -11.71
CA THR A 231 -19.93 -9.60 -12.45
C THR A 231 -20.43 -8.38 -13.22
N VAL A 232 -20.73 -8.57 -14.50
CA VAL A 232 -21.38 -7.60 -15.38
C VAL A 232 -22.73 -8.17 -15.80
N ASP A 233 -23.79 -7.45 -15.52
CA ASP A 233 -25.16 -7.81 -15.89
C ASP A 233 -25.96 -6.55 -16.27
N ARG A 234 -27.27 -6.71 -16.50
CA ARG A 234 -28.21 -5.62 -16.82
C ARG A 234 -28.34 -4.56 -15.72
N ARG A 235 -27.83 -4.80 -14.51
CA ARG A 235 -27.83 -3.84 -13.39
C ARG A 235 -26.53 -3.01 -13.36
N GLY A 236 -25.51 -3.43 -14.09
CA GLY A 236 -24.20 -2.78 -14.16
C GLY A 236 -23.05 -3.67 -13.75
N LEU A 237 -22.01 -3.09 -13.13
CA LEU A 237 -20.82 -3.79 -12.65
C LEU A 237 -20.92 -4.00 -11.14
N THR A 238 -20.73 -5.24 -10.70
CA THR A 238 -20.67 -5.61 -9.29
C THR A 238 -19.36 -6.32 -8.99
N VAL A 239 -18.70 -5.92 -7.92
CA VAL A 239 -17.49 -6.56 -7.39
C VAL A 239 -17.78 -7.03 -5.97
N THR A 240 -17.60 -8.32 -5.72
CA THR A 240 -17.82 -8.96 -4.42
C THR A 240 -16.56 -9.67 -3.94
N SER A 241 -16.37 -9.81 -2.62
CA SER A 241 -15.34 -10.70 -2.10
C SER A 241 -15.65 -12.15 -2.49
N ALA A 242 -14.62 -12.91 -2.88
CA ALA A 242 -14.78 -14.32 -3.25
C ALA A 242 -14.54 -15.26 -2.07
N LEU A 243 -13.96 -14.79 -0.96
CA LEU A 243 -13.53 -15.62 0.17
C LEU A 243 -14.46 -15.58 1.38
N LEU A 244 -15.40 -14.64 1.45
CA LEU A 244 -16.34 -14.52 2.56
C LEU A 244 -17.77 -14.90 2.16
N PRO A 245 -18.42 -15.83 2.86
CA PRO A 245 -19.85 -16.06 2.79
C PRO A 245 -20.61 -15.23 3.88
N PRO A 246 -21.73 -14.54 3.59
CA PRO A 246 -22.22 -14.24 2.25
C PRO A 246 -21.28 -13.28 1.50
N PRO A 247 -21.25 -13.26 0.16
CA PRO A 247 -20.29 -12.49 -0.59
C PRO A 247 -20.40 -10.99 -0.23
N LEU A 248 -19.38 -10.49 0.44
CA LEU A 248 -19.30 -9.07 0.81
C LEU A 248 -19.20 -8.23 -0.45
N ARG A 249 -20.16 -7.32 -0.65
CA ARG A 249 -20.16 -6.40 -1.80
C ARG A 249 -19.10 -5.32 -1.60
N ILE A 250 -18.01 -5.39 -2.37
CA ILE A 250 -16.92 -4.41 -2.35
C ILE A 250 -17.34 -3.14 -3.09
N ARG A 251 -17.95 -3.32 -4.28
CA ARG A 251 -18.38 -2.19 -5.12
C ARG A 251 -19.57 -2.60 -5.99
N HIS A 252 -20.51 -1.67 -6.16
CA HIS A 252 -21.58 -1.77 -7.16
C HIS A 252 -21.66 -0.46 -7.92
N LEU A 253 -21.64 -0.55 -9.23
CA LEU A 253 -21.72 0.57 -10.15
C LEU A 253 -22.93 0.31 -11.07
N PRO A 254 -24.09 0.94 -10.79
CA PRO A 254 -25.26 0.80 -11.64
C PRO A 254 -25.06 1.56 -12.96
N LEU A 255 -25.78 1.16 -14.01
CA LEU A 255 -25.61 1.68 -15.38
C LEU A 255 -25.75 3.21 -15.47
N ASP A 256 -26.62 3.81 -14.67
CA ASP A 256 -26.85 5.27 -14.63
C ASP A 256 -25.64 6.08 -14.15
N ARG A 257 -24.71 5.43 -13.44
CA ARG A 257 -23.45 6.04 -12.98
C ARG A 257 -22.26 5.79 -13.88
N ILE A 258 -22.45 5.05 -14.98
CA ILE A 258 -21.39 4.67 -15.91
C ILE A 258 -21.60 5.42 -17.23
N THR A 259 -20.54 6.06 -17.73
CA THR A 259 -20.57 6.69 -19.05
C THR A 259 -20.03 5.76 -20.13
N GLU A 260 -18.97 5.01 -19.82
CA GLU A 260 -18.29 4.18 -20.79
C GLU A 260 -17.42 3.15 -20.07
N ALA A 261 -17.12 2.03 -20.72
CA ALA A 261 -16.13 1.07 -20.29
C ALA A 261 -15.13 0.78 -21.41
N THR A 262 -13.86 0.59 -21.03
CA THR A 262 -12.76 0.24 -21.94
C THR A 262 -11.90 -0.86 -21.32
N SER A 263 -11.18 -1.63 -22.13
CA SER A 263 -10.20 -2.60 -21.67
C SER A 263 -8.79 -2.14 -22.04
N ARG A 264 -7.84 -2.35 -21.12
CA ARG A 264 -6.42 -2.11 -21.37
C ARG A 264 -5.54 -2.89 -20.39
N PRO A 265 -4.26 -3.07 -20.72
CA PRO A 265 -3.31 -3.59 -19.74
C PRO A 265 -3.15 -2.64 -18.55
N ILE A 266 -3.15 -3.19 -17.34
CA ILE A 266 -2.99 -2.48 -16.06
C ILE A 266 -1.70 -2.93 -15.41
N ALA A 267 -0.86 -1.98 -15.02
CA ALA A 267 0.35 -2.22 -14.25
C ALA A 267 0.08 -1.89 -12.77
N ALA A 268 -0.13 -2.93 -11.94
CA ALA A 268 -0.57 -2.78 -10.55
C ALA A 268 0.32 -1.84 -9.72
N PHE A 269 1.63 -2.01 -9.78
CA PHE A 269 2.56 -1.19 -9.01
C PHE A 269 2.74 0.21 -9.61
N ARG A 270 2.83 0.31 -10.94
CA ARG A 270 3.06 1.59 -11.61
C ARG A 270 1.86 2.53 -11.50
N GLU A 271 0.64 2.01 -11.66
CA GLU A 271 -0.56 2.83 -11.74
C GLU A 271 -1.29 2.95 -10.40
N PHE A 272 -1.16 1.94 -9.52
CA PHE A 272 -1.93 1.83 -8.28
C PHE A 272 -1.05 1.67 -7.02
N GLY A 273 0.28 1.62 -7.15
CA GLY A 273 1.19 1.45 -6.02
C GLY A 273 1.13 0.08 -5.36
N GLY A 274 0.57 -0.92 -6.04
CA GLY A 274 0.48 -2.30 -5.56
C GLY A 274 -0.90 -2.92 -5.70
N TRP A 275 -1.04 -4.09 -5.10
CA TRP A 275 -2.28 -4.88 -5.13
C TRP A 275 -3.30 -4.41 -4.09
N GLY A 276 -4.58 -4.76 -4.31
CA GLY A 276 -5.69 -4.50 -3.41
C GLY A 276 -6.68 -3.46 -3.92
N TYR A 277 -7.58 -3.02 -3.04
CA TYR A 277 -8.46 -1.87 -3.32
C TYR A 277 -7.67 -0.58 -3.13
N ARG A 278 -7.59 0.23 -4.17
CA ARG A 278 -6.79 1.47 -4.20
C ARG A 278 -7.65 2.67 -4.57
N ILE A 279 -7.40 3.79 -3.90
CA ILE A 279 -8.03 5.08 -4.17
C ILE A 279 -6.94 6.02 -4.67
N ARG A 280 -7.22 6.74 -5.77
CA ARG A 280 -6.32 7.72 -6.38
C ARG A 280 -7.09 9.01 -6.74
N ALA A 281 -6.37 10.06 -7.07
CA ALA A 281 -6.97 11.37 -7.39
C ALA A 281 -8.01 11.29 -8.54
N GLY A 282 -7.79 10.43 -9.54
CA GLY A 282 -8.70 10.23 -10.68
C GLY A 282 -9.76 9.14 -10.49
N GLY A 283 -9.82 8.45 -9.33
CA GLY A 283 -10.78 7.37 -9.14
C GLY A 283 -10.36 6.32 -8.13
N SER A 284 -10.82 5.09 -8.32
CA SER A 284 -10.46 3.94 -7.47
C SER A 284 -10.35 2.68 -8.31
N GLY A 285 -9.79 1.62 -7.75
CA GLY A 285 -9.72 0.34 -8.43
C GLY A 285 -9.51 -0.83 -7.49
N LEU A 286 -9.92 -2.01 -7.92
CA LEU A 286 -9.54 -3.29 -7.33
C LEU A 286 -8.53 -3.95 -8.26
N VAL A 287 -7.26 -3.85 -7.90
CA VAL A 287 -6.15 -4.34 -8.69
C VAL A 287 -5.46 -5.47 -7.93
N LEU A 288 -5.76 -6.71 -8.27
CA LEU A 288 -5.22 -7.88 -7.57
C LEU A 288 -3.99 -8.47 -8.26
N ARG A 289 -3.71 -8.05 -9.49
CA ARG A 289 -2.53 -8.42 -10.29
C ARG A 289 -2.29 -7.40 -11.40
N SER A 290 -1.12 -7.42 -12.01
CA SER A 290 -0.90 -6.75 -13.30
C SER A 290 -1.43 -7.64 -14.43
N GLY A 291 -1.89 -7.03 -15.52
CA GLY A 291 -2.44 -7.72 -16.68
C GLY A 291 -3.65 -7.01 -17.26
N GLU A 292 -4.50 -7.75 -17.94
CA GLU A 292 -5.71 -7.21 -18.53
C GLU A 292 -6.65 -6.63 -17.48
N GLY A 293 -7.29 -5.51 -17.76
CA GLY A 293 -8.23 -4.87 -16.87
C GLY A 293 -9.31 -4.06 -17.57
N MET A 294 -10.43 -3.93 -16.88
CA MET A 294 -11.55 -3.09 -17.27
C MET A 294 -11.43 -1.72 -16.59
N VAL A 295 -11.55 -0.66 -17.36
CA VAL A 295 -11.62 0.74 -16.91
C VAL A 295 -13.02 1.25 -17.16
N VAL A 296 -13.73 1.59 -16.11
CA VAL A 296 -15.10 2.09 -16.15
C VAL A 296 -15.08 3.57 -15.81
N ARG A 297 -15.47 4.43 -16.75
CA ARG A 297 -15.62 5.86 -16.55
C ARG A 297 -16.97 6.16 -15.94
N LEU A 298 -16.97 6.94 -14.87
CA LEU A 298 -18.18 7.32 -14.13
C LEU A 298 -18.68 8.69 -14.58
N THR A 299 -19.98 8.94 -14.38
CA THR A 299 -20.65 10.21 -14.69
C THR A 299 -20.06 11.42 -13.97
N ASN A 300 -19.36 11.22 -12.84
CA ASN A 300 -18.65 12.26 -12.10
C ASN A 300 -17.21 12.51 -12.60
N GLY A 301 -16.84 11.98 -13.76
CA GLY A 301 -15.51 12.10 -14.36
C GLY A 301 -14.42 11.22 -13.73
N LYS A 302 -14.73 10.44 -12.68
CA LYS A 302 -13.79 9.51 -12.06
C LYS A 302 -13.77 8.17 -12.80
N GLU A 303 -12.70 7.40 -12.59
CA GLU A 303 -12.55 6.05 -13.14
C GLU A 303 -12.62 5.00 -12.03
N PHE A 304 -13.23 3.86 -12.35
CA PHE A 304 -13.10 2.64 -11.56
C PHE A 304 -12.39 1.58 -12.41
N VAL A 305 -11.31 1.02 -11.87
CA VAL A 305 -10.48 0.04 -12.57
C VAL A 305 -10.54 -1.30 -11.85
N VAL A 306 -10.69 -2.37 -12.61
CA VAL A 306 -10.59 -3.75 -12.06
C VAL A 306 -9.76 -4.61 -13.01
N THR A 307 -8.71 -5.26 -12.47
CA THR A 307 -7.95 -6.25 -13.23
C THR A 307 -8.73 -7.56 -13.27
N VAL A 308 -8.95 -8.08 -14.47
CA VAL A 308 -9.72 -9.30 -14.66
C VAL A 308 -9.39 -9.91 -16.02
N ASP A 309 -9.42 -11.23 -16.11
CA ASP A 309 -9.28 -11.94 -17.39
C ASP A 309 -10.51 -11.73 -18.25
N ASP A 310 -10.31 -11.67 -19.56
CA ASP A 310 -11.37 -11.51 -20.54
C ASP A 310 -12.15 -10.20 -20.33
N ALA A 311 -11.40 -9.12 -19.97
CA ALA A 311 -11.99 -7.79 -19.77
C ALA A 311 -12.64 -7.25 -21.04
N VAL A 312 -12.17 -7.65 -22.22
CA VAL A 312 -12.75 -7.23 -23.52
C VAL A 312 -14.23 -7.67 -23.61
N THR A 313 -14.54 -8.91 -23.28
CA THR A 313 -15.92 -9.42 -23.29
C THR A 313 -16.78 -8.73 -22.24
N ALA A 314 -16.24 -8.52 -21.03
CA ALA A 314 -16.93 -7.80 -19.96
C ALA A 314 -17.27 -6.36 -20.35
N VAL A 315 -16.31 -5.66 -20.95
CA VAL A 315 -16.46 -4.29 -21.47
C VAL A 315 -17.50 -4.24 -22.59
N ALA A 316 -17.43 -5.17 -23.54
CA ALA A 316 -18.37 -5.23 -24.66
C ALA A 316 -19.82 -5.42 -24.15
N LEU A 317 -20.01 -6.33 -23.20
CA LEU A 317 -21.32 -6.56 -22.58
C LEU A 317 -21.83 -5.31 -21.83
N LEU A 318 -20.96 -4.67 -21.03
CA LEU A 318 -21.31 -3.49 -20.27
C LEU A 318 -21.71 -2.33 -21.18
N ASN A 319 -20.94 -2.06 -22.25
CA ASN A 319 -21.25 -0.99 -23.22
C ASN A 319 -22.58 -1.28 -23.95
N THR A 320 -22.86 -2.55 -24.31
CA THR A 320 -24.15 -2.93 -24.91
C THR A 320 -25.31 -2.61 -23.97
N TYR A 321 -25.17 -2.86 -22.67
CA TYR A 321 -26.21 -2.48 -21.70
C TYR A 321 -26.33 -0.97 -21.50
N LEU A 322 -25.25 -0.23 -21.57
CA LEU A 322 -25.26 1.24 -21.52
C LEU A 322 -26.03 1.83 -22.70
N ASP A 323 -25.77 1.33 -23.91
CA ASP A 323 -26.49 1.80 -25.12
C ASP A 323 -27.98 1.49 -25.04
N ARG A 324 -28.35 0.28 -24.61
CA ARG A 324 -29.77 -0.09 -24.39
C ARG A 324 -30.45 0.77 -23.32
N ALA A 325 -29.73 1.16 -22.27
CA ALA A 325 -30.26 2.02 -21.22
C ALA A 325 -30.47 3.46 -21.69
N ARG A 326 -29.59 3.96 -22.59
CA ARG A 326 -29.70 5.28 -23.21
C ARG A 326 -30.88 5.34 -24.19
N SER A 327 -31.02 4.38 -25.09
CA SER A 327 -32.11 4.31 -26.06
C SER A 327 -33.47 4.24 -25.38
N ARG A 328 -33.58 3.58 -24.23
CA ARG A 328 -34.83 3.58 -23.44
C ARG A 328 -35.20 4.94 -22.84
N LYS A 329 -34.17 5.74 -22.47
CA LYS A 329 -34.41 7.10 -21.91
C LYS A 329 -34.78 8.11 -22.99
N GLU A 330 -34.29 7.93 -24.22
CA GLU A 330 -34.57 8.79 -25.36
C GLU A 330 -35.97 8.50 -25.97
N GLY A 331 -36.51 7.29 -25.75
CA GLY A 331 -37.82 6.88 -26.24
C GLY A 331 -38.96 6.96 -25.20
N ALA A 332 -38.68 7.46 -24.00
CA ALA A 332 -39.66 7.69 -22.93
C ALA A 332 -39.89 9.17 -22.68
#